data_54695ecb557e06d1e6d759ab050b0581
#
_entry.id   54695ecb557e06d1e6d759ab050b0581
#
_cell.length_a   1.000
_cell.length_b   1.000
_cell.length_c   1.000
_cell.angle_alpha   90.00
_cell.angle_beta   90.00
_cell.angle_gamma   90.00
#
_symmetry.space_group_name_H-M   'P 1'
#
loop_
_entity.id
_entity.type
_entity.pdbx_description
1 polymer ?
#
loop_
_entity_poly.entity_id
_entity_poly.type
_entity_poly.pdbx_seq_one_letter_code
_entity_poly.pdbx_strand_id
1 'polypeptide(L)'
;MSPIRFDTAGLSPKADYANLSAVLKQCVTGNGLLDRRELADCAERLDAQLALLAVTGPSANPALFPSKEDALTYWYNARAAWAIKLAAASDPNEPPPASRLEDQPFILDGRTMTLRAIDATLAAEGDWRWPVAAPGIRFCRAGLPDKPFSPADIRQQIPRRINDLLADPRRTVIDVDRQEVRIPPIVWQFRDQIMEEHRRTYGQSEATFVTALLPYAHGRALHRLQDAVGYRAVEAPAQGKLAMK
;
A
#
# COMPACT_ATOMS: atom_id res chain seq x y z
N MET A 1 -1.93 -8.19 22.21
CA MET A 1 -3.21 -8.31 21.46
C MET A 1 -3.30 -9.70 20.88
N SER A 2 -4.45 -10.36 20.99
CA SER A 2 -4.67 -11.65 20.31
C SER A 2 -4.85 -11.45 18.81
N PRO A 3 -4.37 -12.40 17.96
CA PRO A 3 -4.55 -12.30 16.52
C PRO A 3 -6.02 -12.46 16.11
N ILE A 4 -6.46 -11.67 15.13
CA ILE A 4 -7.77 -11.84 14.49
C ILE A 4 -7.72 -13.16 13.70
N ARG A 5 -8.77 -14.00 13.90
CA ARG A 5 -8.90 -15.32 13.29
C ARG A 5 -10.26 -15.44 12.62
N PHE A 6 -10.34 -16.26 11.58
CA PHE A 6 -11.57 -16.65 10.92
C PHE A 6 -11.74 -18.16 11.03
N ASP A 7 -12.98 -18.63 10.88
CA ASP A 7 -13.22 -20.05 10.69
C ASP A 7 -12.70 -20.46 9.30
N THR A 8 -11.82 -21.43 9.29
CA THR A 8 -11.18 -21.96 8.08
C THR A 8 -11.52 -23.42 7.84
N ALA A 9 -12.44 -24.00 8.63
CA ALA A 9 -12.85 -25.39 8.49
C ALA A 9 -13.42 -25.64 7.09
N GLY A 10 -12.90 -26.67 6.43
CA GLY A 10 -13.33 -27.06 5.09
C GLY A 10 -12.82 -26.21 3.93
N LEU A 11 -12.03 -25.15 4.19
CA LEU A 11 -11.41 -24.35 3.13
C LEU A 11 -10.23 -25.10 2.49
N SER A 12 -10.23 -25.14 1.16
CA SER A 12 -9.08 -25.60 0.39
C SER A 12 -8.26 -24.43 -0.08
N PRO A 13 -6.92 -24.45 0.07
CA PRO A 13 -6.05 -23.37 -0.39
C PRO A 13 -6.19 -23.14 -1.90
N LYS A 14 -6.34 -21.88 -2.30
CA LYS A 14 -6.38 -21.45 -3.70
C LYS A 14 -6.02 -19.97 -3.83
N ALA A 15 -5.34 -19.61 -4.92
CA ALA A 15 -5.06 -18.21 -5.27
C ALA A 15 -6.28 -17.59 -5.98
N ASP A 16 -7.33 -17.30 -5.22
CA ASP A 16 -8.59 -16.74 -5.71
C ASP A 16 -8.92 -15.43 -4.98
N TYR A 17 -9.26 -14.40 -5.75
CA TYR A 17 -9.57 -13.06 -5.26
C TYR A 17 -10.95 -12.57 -5.70
N ALA A 18 -11.88 -13.47 -6.03
CA ALA A 18 -13.23 -13.10 -6.49
C ALA A 18 -13.99 -12.27 -5.44
N ASN A 19 -13.92 -12.68 -4.16
CA ASN A 19 -14.52 -11.93 -3.07
C ASN A 19 -13.87 -10.56 -2.88
N LEU A 20 -12.53 -10.49 -2.93
CA LEU A 20 -11.82 -9.21 -2.86
C LEU A 20 -12.21 -8.31 -4.03
N SER A 21 -12.33 -8.86 -5.25
CA SER A 21 -12.76 -8.11 -6.43
C SER A 21 -14.14 -7.46 -6.22
N ALA A 22 -15.10 -8.21 -5.66
CA ALA A 22 -16.42 -7.67 -5.36
C ALA A 22 -16.35 -6.55 -4.30
N VAL A 23 -15.57 -6.75 -3.23
CA VAL A 23 -15.37 -5.75 -2.17
C VAL A 23 -14.72 -4.48 -2.73
N LEU A 24 -13.65 -4.59 -3.50
CA LEU A 24 -12.96 -3.43 -4.07
C LEU A 24 -13.87 -2.65 -5.00
N LYS A 25 -14.61 -3.33 -5.88
CA LYS A 25 -15.55 -2.70 -6.82
C LYS A 25 -16.66 -1.94 -6.11
N GLN A 26 -17.17 -2.47 -5.00
CA GLN A 26 -18.28 -1.86 -4.26
C GLN A 26 -17.81 -0.78 -3.28
N CYS A 27 -16.72 -1.04 -2.56
CA CYS A 27 -16.32 -0.22 -1.41
C CYS A 27 -15.20 0.77 -1.71
N VAL A 28 -14.55 0.73 -2.89
CA VAL A 28 -13.43 1.62 -3.21
C VAL A 28 -13.83 2.61 -4.30
N THR A 29 -13.61 3.89 -4.05
CA THR A 29 -13.86 4.96 -5.01
C THR A 29 -12.74 5.04 -6.05
N GLY A 30 -13.00 5.68 -7.21
CA GLY A 30 -12.03 5.82 -8.30
C GLY A 30 -10.72 6.55 -7.93
N ASN A 31 -10.66 7.21 -6.77
CA ASN A 31 -9.45 7.84 -6.23
C ASN A 31 -8.81 7.05 -5.05
N GLY A 32 -9.17 5.77 -4.91
CA GLY A 32 -8.58 4.85 -3.93
C GLY A 32 -8.97 5.12 -2.48
N LEU A 33 -10.09 5.81 -2.24
CA LEU A 33 -10.67 5.99 -0.91
C LEU A 33 -11.67 4.87 -0.63
N LEU A 34 -11.77 4.49 0.65
CA LEU A 34 -12.75 3.52 1.11
C LEU A 34 -14.09 4.22 1.39
N ASP A 35 -15.17 3.77 0.75
CA ASP A 35 -16.53 4.22 1.08
C ASP A 35 -17.07 3.40 2.25
N ARG A 36 -17.23 4.07 3.38
CA ARG A 36 -17.64 3.42 4.62
C ARG A 36 -19.07 2.90 4.60
N ARG A 37 -19.95 3.54 3.84
CA ARG A 37 -21.37 3.17 3.78
C ARG A 37 -21.55 1.78 3.19
N GLU A 38 -20.68 1.42 2.24
CA GLU A 38 -20.71 0.14 1.54
C GLU A 38 -20.06 -1.01 2.34
N LEU A 39 -19.30 -0.68 3.41
CA LEU A 39 -18.50 -1.69 4.13
C LEU A 39 -19.37 -2.75 4.85
N ALA A 40 -20.53 -2.35 5.37
CA ALA A 40 -21.42 -3.29 6.07
C ALA A 40 -21.91 -4.39 5.12
N ASP A 41 -22.27 -4.02 3.90
CA ASP A 41 -22.77 -4.94 2.87
C ASP A 41 -21.68 -5.84 2.28
N CYS A 42 -20.43 -5.43 2.45
CA CYS A 42 -19.26 -6.18 1.99
C CYS A 42 -18.63 -7.10 3.05
N ALA A 43 -19.08 -7.02 4.30
CA ALA A 43 -18.40 -7.64 5.46
C ALA A 43 -18.22 -9.16 5.29
N GLU A 44 -19.26 -9.88 4.92
CA GLU A 44 -19.20 -11.35 4.75
C GLU A 44 -18.23 -11.76 3.63
N ARG A 45 -18.24 -11.04 2.50
CA ARG A 45 -17.32 -11.32 1.39
C ARG A 45 -15.88 -11.05 1.78
N LEU A 46 -15.65 -9.95 2.51
CA LEU A 46 -14.33 -9.62 3.01
C LEU A 46 -13.83 -10.69 3.98
N ASP A 47 -14.68 -11.14 4.91
CA ASP A 47 -14.34 -12.16 5.89
C ASP A 47 -14.06 -13.51 5.22
N ALA A 48 -14.84 -13.90 4.20
CA ALA A 48 -14.59 -15.09 3.40
C ALA A 48 -13.24 -15.00 2.64
N GLN A 49 -12.90 -13.84 2.11
CA GLN A 49 -11.59 -13.63 1.48
C GLN A 49 -10.46 -13.75 2.49
N LEU A 50 -10.60 -13.17 3.67
CA LEU A 50 -9.58 -13.20 4.72
C LEU A 50 -9.40 -14.60 5.30
N ALA A 51 -10.48 -15.38 5.44
CA ALA A 51 -10.43 -16.79 5.83
C ALA A 51 -9.63 -17.62 4.79
N LEU A 52 -9.87 -17.39 3.50
CA LEU A 52 -9.10 -18.04 2.44
C LEU A 52 -7.61 -17.66 2.48
N LEU A 53 -7.30 -16.38 2.65
CA LEU A 53 -5.92 -15.88 2.76
C LEU A 53 -5.21 -16.38 4.02
N ALA A 54 -5.95 -16.74 5.07
CA ALA A 54 -5.37 -17.30 6.30
C ALA A 54 -4.76 -18.69 6.07
N VAL A 55 -5.33 -19.48 5.16
CA VAL A 55 -4.85 -20.85 4.83
C VAL A 55 -4.07 -20.92 3.53
N THR A 56 -4.09 -19.85 2.72
CA THR A 56 -3.42 -19.77 1.42
C THR A 56 -2.31 -18.74 1.48
N GLY A 57 -1.13 -19.06 0.97
CA GLY A 57 -0.05 -18.09 0.84
C GLY A 57 1.26 -18.70 0.39
N PRO A 58 2.25 -17.87 0.03
CA PRO A 58 3.53 -18.34 -0.49
C PRO A 58 4.31 -19.25 0.45
N SER A 59 4.16 -19.10 1.77
CA SER A 59 4.83 -19.95 2.75
C SER A 59 4.05 -21.24 3.03
N ALA A 60 2.72 -21.15 3.14
CA ALA A 60 1.86 -22.32 3.42
C ALA A 60 1.68 -23.22 2.19
N ASN A 61 1.64 -22.63 0.99
CA ASN A 61 1.33 -23.37 -0.26
C ASN A 61 2.22 -22.88 -1.41
N PRO A 62 3.54 -23.08 -1.37
CA PRO A 62 4.47 -22.51 -2.36
C PRO A 62 4.16 -22.94 -3.81
N ALA A 63 3.58 -24.10 -4.01
CA ALA A 63 3.19 -24.57 -5.34
C ALA A 63 2.11 -23.71 -6.04
N LEU A 64 1.31 -22.95 -5.27
CA LEU A 64 0.33 -22.01 -5.81
C LEU A 64 0.94 -20.64 -6.20
N PHE A 65 2.20 -20.40 -5.85
CA PHE A 65 2.91 -19.14 -6.06
C PHE A 65 4.30 -19.40 -6.66
N PRO A 66 4.37 -19.98 -7.88
CA PRO A 66 5.62 -20.43 -8.48
C PRO A 66 6.55 -19.30 -8.91
N SER A 67 6.03 -18.09 -9.10
CA SER A 67 6.81 -16.92 -9.50
C SER A 67 6.85 -15.85 -8.41
N LYS A 68 7.82 -14.95 -8.55
CA LYS A 68 7.93 -13.75 -7.70
C LYS A 68 6.71 -12.84 -7.85
N GLU A 69 6.16 -12.75 -9.04
CA GLU A 69 4.95 -11.99 -9.35
C GLU A 69 3.71 -12.58 -8.67
N ASP A 70 3.60 -13.90 -8.58
CA ASP A 70 2.51 -14.56 -7.85
C ASP A 70 2.59 -14.22 -6.35
N ALA A 71 3.76 -14.34 -5.75
CA ALA A 71 3.98 -14.01 -4.35
C ALA A 71 3.72 -12.52 -4.07
N LEU A 72 4.22 -11.62 -4.92
CA LEU A 72 4.00 -10.18 -4.80
C LEU A 72 2.51 -9.83 -4.90
N THR A 73 1.82 -10.43 -5.87
CA THR A 73 0.37 -10.28 -6.05
C THR A 73 -0.39 -10.71 -4.79
N TYR A 74 0.00 -11.85 -4.21
CA TYR A 74 -0.59 -12.31 -2.95
C TYR A 74 -0.43 -11.26 -1.83
N TRP A 75 0.79 -10.78 -1.60
CA TRP A 75 1.06 -9.81 -0.53
C TRP A 75 0.29 -8.50 -0.71
N TYR A 76 0.17 -8.02 -1.95
CA TYR A 76 -0.59 -6.79 -2.24
C TYR A 76 -2.09 -6.98 -2.02
N ASN A 77 -2.67 -8.08 -2.47
CA ASN A 77 -4.08 -8.39 -2.28
C ASN A 77 -4.40 -8.65 -0.79
N ALA A 78 -3.55 -9.38 -0.09
CA ALA A 78 -3.68 -9.62 1.33
C ALA A 78 -3.61 -8.31 2.13
N ARG A 79 -2.64 -7.43 1.78
CA ARG A 79 -2.51 -6.12 2.43
C ARG A 79 -3.72 -5.25 2.20
N ALA A 80 -4.29 -5.22 0.99
CA ALA A 80 -5.51 -4.47 0.68
C ALA A 80 -6.69 -4.98 1.52
N ALA A 81 -6.94 -6.30 1.53
CA ALA A 81 -8.03 -6.91 2.26
C ALA A 81 -7.94 -6.64 3.78
N TRP A 82 -6.75 -6.83 4.36
CA TRP A 82 -6.54 -6.55 5.79
C TRP A 82 -6.61 -5.07 6.12
N ALA A 83 -6.10 -4.18 5.26
CA ALA A 83 -6.23 -2.75 5.46
C ALA A 83 -7.69 -2.32 5.51
N ILE A 84 -8.56 -2.84 4.62
CA ILE A 84 -10.00 -2.61 4.63
C ILE A 84 -10.63 -3.13 5.93
N LYS A 85 -10.32 -4.38 6.33
CA LYS A 85 -10.88 -4.99 7.57
C LYS A 85 -10.56 -4.17 8.81
N LEU A 86 -9.30 -3.75 8.95
CA LEU A 86 -8.85 -2.95 10.09
C LEU A 86 -9.45 -1.54 10.09
N ALA A 87 -9.65 -0.95 8.90
CA ALA A 87 -10.35 0.32 8.78
C ALA A 87 -11.82 0.21 9.18
N ALA A 88 -12.51 -0.85 8.72
CA ALA A 88 -13.90 -1.09 9.04
C ALA A 88 -14.14 -1.24 10.55
N ALA A 89 -13.17 -1.82 11.26
CA ALA A 89 -13.22 -2.00 12.71
C ALA A 89 -12.85 -0.73 13.51
N SER A 90 -12.43 0.36 12.84
CA SER A 90 -11.97 1.59 13.48
C SER A 90 -13.09 2.62 13.59
N ASP A 91 -13.11 3.39 14.68
CA ASP A 91 -13.97 4.57 14.77
C ASP A 91 -13.45 5.65 13.80
N PRO A 92 -14.28 6.17 12.88
CA PRO A 92 -13.85 7.21 11.96
C PRO A 92 -13.60 8.55 12.62
N ASN A 93 -14.30 8.81 13.73
CA ASN A 93 -14.19 10.07 14.47
C ASN A 93 -12.96 10.08 15.38
N GLU A 94 -12.50 8.88 15.76
CA GLU A 94 -11.31 8.69 16.58
C GLU A 94 -10.42 7.59 15.97
N PRO A 95 -9.80 7.84 14.80
CA PRO A 95 -8.97 6.84 14.15
C PRO A 95 -7.79 6.48 15.06
N PRO A 96 -7.54 5.18 15.26
CA PRO A 96 -6.45 4.74 16.12
C PRO A 96 -5.10 5.23 15.56
N PRO A 97 -4.07 5.37 16.39
CA PRO A 97 -2.72 5.67 15.96
C PRO A 97 -2.28 4.73 14.82
N ALA A 98 -1.44 5.20 13.92
CA ALA A 98 -0.97 4.39 12.79
C ALA A 98 -0.36 3.06 13.25
N SER A 99 0.45 3.09 14.31
CA SER A 99 1.06 1.91 14.90
C SER A 99 0.04 0.85 15.32
N ARG A 100 -1.10 1.26 15.90
CA ARG A 100 -2.11 0.30 16.35
C ARG A 100 -2.73 -0.50 15.19
N LEU A 101 -2.97 0.12 14.03
CA LEU A 101 -3.47 -0.58 12.85
C LEU A 101 -2.39 -1.43 12.18
N GLU A 102 -1.18 -0.87 12.05
CA GLU A 102 -0.05 -1.55 11.40
C GLU A 102 0.45 -2.76 12.21
N ASP A 103 0.28 -2.74 13.53
CA ASP A 103 0.77 -3.76 14.46
C ASP A 103 -0.35 -4.69 14.99
N GLN A 104 -1.61 -4.52 14.56
CA GLN A 104 -2.69 -5.45 14.90
C GLN A 104 -2.37 -6.83 14.32
N PRO A 105 -2.24 -7.88 15.17
CA PRO A 105 -1.95 -9.21 14.66
C PRO A 105 -3.20 -9.89 14.06
N PHE A 106 -2.99 -10.70 13.03
CA PHE A 106 -3.98 -11.51 12.36
C PHE A 106 -3.35 -12.77 11.76
N ILE A 107 -4.17 -13.75 11.36
CA ILE A 107 -3.68 -14.95 10.68
C ILE A 107 -3.67 -14.73 9.18
N LEU A 108 -2.52 -14.98 8.56
CA LEU A 108 -2.27 -14.86 7.13
C LEU A 108 -1.17 -15.86 6.72
N ASP A 109 -1.33 -16.55 5.60
CA ASP A 109 -0.30 -17.50 5.11
C ASP A 109 0.09 -18.57 6.16
N GLY A 110 -0.90 -19.08 6.90
CA GLY A 110 -0.73 -20.08 7.96
C GLY A 110 -0.06 -19.57 9.25
N ARG A 111 0.25 -18.29 9.37
CA ARG A 111 1.01 -17.71 10.49
C ARG A 111 0.45 -16.39 10.99
N THR A 112 0.90 -15.97 12.18
CA THR A 112 0.56 -14.65 12.70
C THR A 112 1.36 -13.58 11.96
N MET A 113 0.65 -12.61 11.39
CA MET A 113 1.20 -11.48 10.63
C MET A 113 0.60 -10.16 11.11
N THR A 114 1.16 -9.07 10.65
CA THR A 114 0.65 -7.69 10.80
C THR A 114 0.81 -6.98 9.45
N LEU A 115 0.20 -5.81 9.25
CA LEU A 115 0.46 -5.01 8.04
C LEU A 115 1.94 -4.62 7.95
N ARG A 116 2.58 -4.30 9.07
CA ARG A 116 4.01 -4.02 9.13
C ARG A 116 4.87 -5.21 8.71
N ALA A 117 4.48 -6.44 9.12
CA ALA A 117 5.18 -7.65 8.71
C ALA A 117 5.06 -7.91 7.21
N ILE A 118 3.90 -7.60 6.60
CA ILE A 118 3.75 -7.65 5.13
C ILE A 118 4.70 -6.64 4.46
N ASP A 119 4.76 -5.40 4.96
CA ASP A 119 5.68 -4.38 4.43
C ASP A 119 7.14 -4.81 4.55
N ALA A 120 7.52 -5.42 5.68
CA ALA A 120 8.87 -5.96 5.88
C ALA A 120 9.16 -7.11 4.89
N THR A 121 8.20 -7.99 4.62
CA THR A 121 8.33 -9.04 3.61
C THR A 121 8.58 -8.45 2.22
N LEU A 122 7.82 -7.41 1.84
CA LEU A 122 7.99 -6.71 0.57
C LEU A 122 9.35 -6.00 0.49
N ALA A 123 9.80 -5.36 1.57
CA ALA A 123 11.08 -4.65 1.61
C ALA A 123 12.29 -5.62 1.55
N ALA A 124 12.16 -6.83 2.10
CA ALA A 124 13.21 -7.85 2.09
C ALA A 124 13.60 -8.31 0.67
N GLU A 125 12.73 -8.08 -0.30
CA GLU A 125 13.01 -8.36 -1.71
C GLU A 125 14.01 -7.38 -2.37
N GLY A 126 14.42 -6.33 -1.66
CA GLY A 126 15.48 -5.41 -2.06
C GLY A 126 15.06 -4.28 -3.02
N ASP A 127 13.81 -4.24 -3.47
CA ASP A 127 13.27 -3.16 -4.30
C ASP A 127 12.32 -2.28 -3.46
N TRP A 128 12.74 -1.05 -3.16
CA TRP A 128 11.98 -0.07 -2.39
C TRP A 128 10.59 0.25 -2.98
N ARG A 129 10.41 0.04 -4.29
CA ARG A 129 9.14 0.30 -4.98
C ARG A 129 8.03 -0.57 -4.46
N TRP A 130 8.35 -1.77 -4.01
CA TRP A 130 7.35 -2.73 -3.58
C TRP A 130 6.62 -2.32 -2.31
N PRO A 131 7.30 -2.03 -1.19
CA PRO A 131 6.60 -1.54 -0.01
C PRO A 131 5.97 -0.15 -0.21
N VAL A 132 6.55 0.71 -1.06
CA VAL A 132 5.99 2.06 -1.35
C VAL A 132 4.69 1.97 -2.14
N ALA A 133 4.60 1.11 -3.15
CA ALA A 133 3.40 0.94 -3.96
C ALA A 133 2.32 0.07 -3.29
N ALA A 134 2.61 -0.56 -2.15
CA ALA A 134 1.67 -1.43 -1.45
C ALA A 134 0.42 -0.64 -0.99
N PRO A 135 -0.79 -1.21 -1.18
CA PRO A 135 -2.04 -0.51 -0.90
C PRO A 135 -2.24 -0.21 0.59
N GLY A 136 -2.91 0.89 0.90
CA GLY A 136 -3.24 1.24 2.28
C GLY A 136 -4.40 2.21 2.38
N ILE A 137 -4.92 2.33 3.59
CA ILE A 137 -6.09 3.15 3.92
C ILE A 137 -5.74 4.50 4.56
N ARG A 138 -4.48 4.90 4.52
CA ARG A 138 -4.03 6.20 5.04
C ARG A 138 -3.42 7.04 3.92
N PHE A 139 -3.49 8.35 4.06
CA PHE A 139 -2.89 9.26 3.07
C PHE A 139 -1.36 9.18 2.99
N CYS A 140 -0.71 8.57 3.97
CA CYS A 140 0.74 8.28 3.91
C CYS A 140 1.10 7.06 3.04
N ARG A 141 0.12 6.39 2.42
CA ARG A 141 0.26 5.18 1.60
C ARG A 141 -0.35 5.36 0.21
N ALA A 142 0.02 4.51 -0.72
CA ALA A 142 -0.71 4.37 -1.97
C ALA A 142 -2.16 3.93 -1.68
N GLY A 143 -3.14 4.52 -2.37
CA GLY A 143 -4.56 4.24 -2.15
C GLY A 143 -4.93 2.78 -2.40
N LEU A 144 -6.16 2.41 -2.08
CA LEU A 144 -6.68 1.09 -2.43
C LEU A 144 -6.82 0.96 -3.95
N PRO A 145 -6.60 -0.23 -4.54
CA PRO A 145 -6.88 -0.48 -5.94
C PRO A 145 -8.39 -0.63 -6.19
N ASP A 146 -8.82 -0.44 -7.41
CA ASP A 146 -10.21 -0.67 -7.87
C ASP A 146 -10.51 -2.13 -8.21
N LYS A 147 -9.46 -2.94 -8.40
CA LYS A 147 -9.51 -4.38 -8.66
C LYS A 147 -8.32 -5.08 -8.01
N PRO A 148 -8.41 -6.40 -7.76
CA PRO A 148 -7.26 -7.16 -7.27
C PRO A 148 -6.07 -7.06 -8.22
N PHE A 149 -4.88 -7.13 -7.65
CA PHE A 149 -3.66 -7.28 -8.43
C PHE A 149 -3.62 -8.65 -9.09
N SER A 150 -2.98 -8.72 -10.26
CA SER A 150 -2.72 -9.98 -10.97
C SER A 150 -1.22 -10.13 -11.24
N PRO A 151 -0.70 -11.36 -11.32
CA PRO A 151 0.70 -11.60 -11.64
C PRO A 151 1.11 -11.02 -13.00
N ALA A 152 0.19 -11.01 -13.96
CA ALA A 152 0.44 -10.49 -15.31
C ALA A 152 0.66 -8.97 -15.33
N ASP A 153 -0.01 -8.23 -14.43
CA ASP A 153 -0.04 -6.77 -14.46
C ASP A 153 0.82 -6.11 -13.37
N ILE A 154 1.21 -6.85 -12.32
CA ILE A 154 1.77 -6.27 -11.09
C ILE A 154 2.99 -5.38 -11.36
N ARG A 155 3.89 -5.80 -12.25
CA ARG A 155 5.08 -5.03 -12.61
C ARG A 155 4.75 -3.69 -13.27
N GLN A 156 3.65 -3.60 -14.00
CA GLN A 156 3.19 -2.36 -14.64
C GLN A 156 2.41 -1.48 -13.67
N GLN A 157 1.74 -2.10 -12.69
CA GLN A 157 0.94 -1.37 -11.71
C GLN A 157 1.81 -0.65 -10.67
N ILE A 158 2.96 -1.21 -10.27
CA ILE A 158 3.85 -0.62 -9.27
C ILE A 158 4.28 0.81 -9.64
N PRO A 159 4.86 1.09 -10.81
CA PRO A 159 5.22 2.45 -11.20
C PRO A 159 4.03 3.41 -11.23
N ARG A 160 2.87 2.96 -11.70
CA ARG A 160 1.64 3.78 -11.73
C ARG A 160 1.23 4.19 -10.32
N ARG A 161 1.25 3.26 -9.37
CA ARG A 161 0.89 3.53 -7.96
C ARG A 161 1.85 4.50 -7.28
N ILE A 162 3.14 4.43 -7.59
CA ILE A 162 4.12 5.41 -7.13
C ILE A 162 3.80 6.78 -7.72
N ASN A 163 3.54 6.85 -9.03
CA ASN A 163 3.12 8.08 -9.68
C ASN A 163 1.85 8.67 -9.04
N ASP A 164 0.83 7.85 -8.77
CA ASP A 164 -0.42 8.29 -8.13
C ASP A 164 -0.18 8.82 -6.71
N LEU A 165 0.73 8.20 -5.97
CA LEU A 165 1.15 8.68 -4.64
C LEU A 165 1.81 10.06 -4.72
N LEU A 166 2.64 10.29 -5.72
CA LEU A 166 3.33 11.56 -5.97
C LEU A 166 2.38 12.63 -6.57
N ALA A 167 1.37 12.21 -7.34
CA ALA A 167 0.41 13.10 -7.97
C ALA A 167 -0.68 13.63 -7.02
N ASP A 168 -1.06 12.85 -6.00
CA ASP A 168 -2.14 13.21 -5.07
C ASP A 168 -1.68 14.31 -4.10
N PRO A 169 -2.25 15.54 -4.17
CA PRO A 169 -1.85 16.66 -3.30
C PRO A 169 -2.17 16.43 -1.81
N ARG A 170 -2.98 15.43 -1.48
CA ARG A 170 -3.26 15.03 -0.09
C ARG A 170 -2.14 14.15 0.48
N ARG A 171 -1.32 13.55 -0.38
CA ARG A 171 -0.25 12.62 -0.05
C ARG A 171 1.12 13.28 -0.16
N THR A 172 1.41 13.86 -1.32
CA THR A 172 2.62 14.64 -1.59
C THR A 172 2.24 16.12 -1.66
N VAL A 173 2.56 16.87 -0.62
CA VAL A 173 2.15 18.27 -0.47
C VAL A 173 3.31 19.17 -0.86
N ILE A 174 3.07 20.10 -1.78
CA ILE A 174 4.02 21.17 -2.15
C ILE A 174 3.54 22.44 -1.47
N ASP A 175 4.34 22.95 -0.55
CA ASP A 175 4.13 24.18 0.18
C ASP A 175 5.02 25.27 -0.44
N VAL A 176 4.42 26.08 -1.30
CA VAL A 176 5.12 27.14 -2.06
C VAL A 176 5.64 28.23 -1.14
N ASP A 177 4.87 28.60 -0.12
CA ASP A 177 5.24 29.69 0.80
C ASP A 177 6.47 29.33 1.63
N ARG A 178 6.59 28.05 1.99
CA ARG A 178 7.74 27.53 2.76
C ARG A 178 8.85 26.96 1.90
N GLN A 179 8.64 26.87 0.59
CA GLN A 179 9.52 26.15 -0.34
C GLN A 179 9.84 24.72 0.14
N GLU A 180 8.78 23.99 0.54
CA GLU A 180 8.89 22.63 1.04
C GLU A 180 8.07 21.66 0.20
N VAL A 181 8.62 20.43 0.03
CA VAL A 181 7.88 19.26 -0.47
C VAL A 181 7.76 18.27 0.67
N ARG A 182 6.54 18.06 1.16
CA ARG A 182 6.25 17.07 2.19
C ARG A 182 6.03 15.72 1.54
N ILE A 183 6.95 14.81 1.79
CA ILE A 183 7.01 13.49 1.20
C ILE A 183 6.32 12.48 2.13
N PRO A 184 5.47 11.59 1.61
CA PRO A 184 4.84 10.55 2.43
C PRO A 184 5.87 9.72 3.21
N PRO A 185 5.62 9.39 4.49
CA PRO A 185 6.55 8.64 5.33
C PRO A 185 7.04 7.33 4.71
N ILE A 186 6.16 6.63 3.96
CA ILE A 186 6.55 5.40 3.27
C ILE A 186 7.59 5.62 2.17
N VAL A 187 7.57 6.75 1.48
CA VAL A 187 8.59 7.13 0.48
C VAL A 187 9.84 7.61 1.18
N TRP A 188 9.66 8.42 2.25
CA TRP A 188 10.77 8.98 3.03
C TRP A 188 11.64 7.90 3.67
N GLN A 189 11.03 6.81 4.14
CA GLN A 189 11.72 5.65 4.72
C GLN A 189 12.79 5.06 3.76
N PHE A 190 12.58 5.16 2.45
CA PHE A 190 13.49 4.64 1.43
C PHE A 190 14.33 5.73 0.75
N ARG A 191 14.41 6.94 1.37
CA ARG A 191 15.11 8.09 0.81
C ARG A 191 16.53 7.76 0.35
N ASP A 192 17.30 7.08 1.20
CA ASP A 192 18.70 6.81 0.91
C ASP A 192 18.86 5.82 -0.26
N GLN A 193 17.98 4.83 -0.39
CA GLN A 193 17.97 3.92 -1.53
C GLN A 193 17.59 4.65 -2.83
N ILE A 194 16.59 5.53 -2.78
CA ILE A 194 16.15 6.32 -3.94
C ILE A 194 17.29 7.27 -4.39
N MET A 195 17.92 7.95 -3.43
CA MET A 195 19.06 8.83 -3.72
C MET A 195 20.25 8.08 -4.30
N GLU A 196 20.56 6.89 -3.76
CA GLU A 196 21.65 6.05 -4.26
C GLU A 196 21.34 5.53 -5.67
N GLU A 197 20.12 5.07 -5.94
CA GLU A 197 19.70 4.65 -7.28
C GLU A 197 19.80 5.80 -8.27
N HIS A 198 19.38 7.00 -7.87
CA HIS A 198 19.47 8.20 -8.71
C HIS A 198 20.95 8.53 -9.05
N ARG A 199 21.83 8.55 -8.04
CA ARG A 199 23.28 8.80 -8.24
C ARG A 199 23.89 7.79 -9.19
N ARG A 200 23.60 6.51 -9.00
CA ARG A 200 24.12 5.43 -9.85
C ARG A 200 23.62 5.53 -11.29
N THR A 201 22.36 5.95 -11.49
CA THR A 201 21.75 5.99 -12.82
C THR A 201 22.14 7.24 -13.62
N TYR A 202 22.22 8.40 -12.95
CA TYR A 202 22.41 9.71 -13.61
C TYR A 202 23.74 10.38 -13.31
N GLY A 203 24.60 9.81 -12.46
CA GLY A 203 25.92 10.36 -12.12
C GLY A 203 25.88 11.69 -11.36
N GLN A 204 24.72 12.11 -10.83
CA GLN A 204 24.53 13.40 -10.16
C GLN A 204 24.74 13.25 -8.65
N SER A 205 25.90 13.75 -8.16
CA SER A 205 26.21 13.71 -6.70
C SER A 205 25.43 14.74 -5.88
N GLU A 206 24.98 15.85 -6.48
CA GLU A 206 24.33 16.96 -5.79
C GLU A 206 22.81 17.03 -6.01
N ALA A 207 22.20 15.94 -6.50
CA ALA A 207 20.77 15.90 -6.71
C ALA A 207 20.01 16.05 -5.39
N THR A 208 18.93 16.86 -5.39
CA THR A 208 18.01 16.93 -4.25
C THR A 208 17.10 15.69 -4.24
N PHE A 209 16.47 15.41 -3.09
CA PHE A 209 15.51 14.29 -3.03
C PHE A 209 14.32 14.50 -3.97
N VAL A 210 13.85 15.74 -4.16
CA VAL A 210 12.81 16.07 -5.14
C VAL A 210 13.27 15.69 -6.55
N THR A 211 14.51 16.03 -6.92
CA THR A 211 15.10 15.65 -8.22
C THR A 211 15.16 14.14 -8.38
N ALA A 212 15.52 13.41 -7.33
CA ALA A 212 15.62 11.95 -7.37
C ALA A 212 14.24 11.26 -7.53
N LEU A 213 13.15 11.95 -7.24
CA LEU A 213 11.77 11.44 -7.45
C LEU A 213 11.24 11.68 -8.87
N LEU A 214 11.82 12.61 -9.65
CA LEU A 214 11.32 12.94 -11.00
C LEU A 214 11.22 11.73 -11.95
N PRO A 215 12.17 10.76 -11.96
CA PRO A 215 12.07 9.60 -12.84
C PRO A 215 10.86 8.71 -12.59
N TYR A 216 10.23 8.80 -11.40
CA TYR A 216 9.05 8.01 -11.01
C TYR A 216 7.75 8.78 -11.16
N ALA A 217 7.81 10.02 -11.61
CA ALA A 217 6.67 10.90 -11.81
C ALA A 217 6.36 11.09 -13.29
N HIS A 218 5.07 11.09 -13.65
CA HIS A 218 4.61 11.30 -15.01
C HIS A 218 3.42 12.28 -15.02
N GLY A 219 3.21 12.94 -16.17
CA GLY A 219 2.08 13.85 -16.35
C GLY A 219 2.01 14.91 -15.23
N ARG A 220 0.88 15.04 -14.57
CA ARG A 220 0.66 16.05 -13.51
C ARG A 220 1.64 15.94 -12.34
N ALA A 221 2.00 14.72 -11.94
CA ALA A 221 2.97 14.54 -10.87
C ALA A 221 4.34 15.11 -11.24
N LEU A 222 4.78 14.84 -12.46
CA LEU A 222 6.06 15.34 -12.97
C LEU A 222 6.10 16.88 -13.00
N HIS A 223 5.09 17.54 -13.57
CA HIS A 223 5.02 18.99 -13.61
C HIS A 223 5.07 19.61 -12.20
N ARG A 224 4.26 19.08 -11.28
CA ARG A 224 4.26 19.57 -9.89
C ARG A 224 5.62 19.45 -9.20
N LEU A 225 6.32 18.33 -9.40
CA LEU A 225 7.65 18.13 -8.81
C LEU A 225 8.73 18.96 -9.52
N GLN A 226 8.63 19.17 -10.84
CA GLN A 226 9.53 20.05 -11.58
C GLN A 226 9.45 21.49 -11.10
N ASP A 227 8.23 22.01 -10.84
CA ASP A 227 8.00 23.34 -10.28
C ASP A 227 8.59 23.50 -8.86
N ALA A 228 8.78 22.38 -8.16
CA ALA A 228 9.33 22.34 -6.80
C ALA A 228 10.80 21.88 -6.74
N VAL A 229 11.48 21.76 -7.87
CA VAL A 229 12.93 21.51 -7.90
C VAL A 229 13.67 22.65 -7.18
N GLY A 230 14.48 22.28 -6.19
CA GLY A 230 15.14 23.27 -5.31
C GLY A 230 14.44 23.50 -3.97
N TYR A 231 13.17 23.07 -3.82
CA TYR A 231 12.50 23.08 -2.53
C TYR A 231 13.10 22.03 -1.59
N ARG A 232 13.02 22.32 -0.29
CA ARG A 232 13.45 21.38 0.73
C ARG A 232 12.47 20.20 0.84
N ALA A 233 12.93 18.99 0.62
CA ALA A 233 12.15 17.81 0.93
C ALA A 233 12.12 17.57 2.44
N VAL A 234 10.93 17.32 2.99
CA VAL A 234 10.73 16.99 4.41
C VAL A 234 9.76 15.81 4.54
N GLU A 235 9.91 15.02 5.58
CA GLU A 235 8.93 13.97 5.86
C GLU A 235 7.57 14.60 6.22
N ALA A 236 6.52 14.12 5.57
CA ALA A 236 5.16 14.52 5.94
C ALA A 236 4.84 13.98 7.34
N PRO A 237 4.11 14.74 8.18
CA PRO A 237 3.66 14.24 9.47
C PRO A 237 2.81 12.97 9.25
N ALA A 238 2.97 11.99 10.13
CA ALA A 238 2.15 10.78 10.11
C ALA A 238 0.67 11.19 10.27
N GLN A 239 -0.07 11.17 9.16
CA GLN A 239 -1.48 11.55 9.17
C GLN A 239 -2.29 10.47 9.86
N GLY A 240 -2.93 10.80 10.99
CA GLY A 240 -3.84 9.91 11.70
C GLY A 240 -5.10 9.58 10.90
N LYS A 241 -5.48 10.43 9.94
CA LYS A 241 -6.72 10.28 9.17
C LYS A 241 -6.70 9.08 8.24
N LEU A 242 -7.78 8.32 8.28
CA LEU A 242 -8.05 7.26 7.31
C LEU A 242 -8.48 7.88 5.96
N ALA A 243 -8.06 7.25 4.86
CA ALA A 243 -8.46 7.63 3.51
C ALA A 243 -9.86 7.05 3.20
N MET A 244 -10.87 7.58 3.91
CA MET A 244 -12.26 7.15 3.84
C MET A 244 -13.15 8.32 3.39
N LYS A 245 -14.29 7.97 2.78
CA LYS A 245 -15.39 8.86 2.42
C LYS A 245 -16.61 8.56 3.29
#